data_a28c840ec5723d5053f50dcdb7385918
#
_entry.id   a28c840ec5723d5053f50dcdb7385918
#
_cell.length_a   1.000
_cell.length_b   1.000
_cell.length_c   1.000
_cell.angle_alpha   90.00
_cell.angle_beta   90.00
_cell.angle_gamma   90.00
#
_symmetry.space_group_name_H-M   'P 1'
#
loop_
_entity.id
_entity.type
_entity.pdbx_description
1 polymer ?
#
loop_
_entity_poly.entity_id
_entity_poly.type
_entity_poly.pdbx_seq_one_letter_code
_entity_poly.pdbx_strand_id
1 'polypeptide(L)'
;MSAGADALLLLGVALGENDEATPELRARVMTAAALYHGAGPVRIVACGGRTGMHRAAEADVMAALLAQAGVPERDILREDGSRTTMENFMNAAALLGGAKGKRVLVVTGDYHMRRALMTARRVGFRAKGHPAALMHDGTWKRLRAKELGYTADLLLGWQDAGRSRPDWAVRLFDAVFGGH
;
A
#
# COMPACT_ATOMS: atom_id res chain seq x y z
N MET A 1 -12.21 9.89 -10.79
CA MET A 1 -11.76 11.26 -11.10
C MET A 1 -10.37 11.48 -10.52
N SER A 2 -9.33 11.08 -11.28
CA SER A 2 -7.90 11.25 -10.95
C SER A 2 -7.33 12.53 -11.60
N ALA A 3 -8.18 13.35 -12.23
CA ALA A 3 -7.77 14.59 -12.87
C ALA A 3 -6.96 15.46 -11.92
N GLY A 4 -5.66 15.54 -12.18
CA GLY A 4 -4.71 16.35 -11.44
C GLY A 4 -3.87 15.64 -10.37
N ALA A 5 -3.83 14.30 -10.30
CA ALA A 5 -2.83 13.58 -9.52
C ALA A 5 -1.49 13.54 -10.29
N ASP A 6 -0.39 13.69 -9.56
CA ASP A 6 0.96 13.62 -10.13
C ASP A 6 1.44 12.16 -10.21
N ALA A 7 0.87 11.26 -9.41
CA ALA A 7 1.10 9.81 -9.45
C ALA A 7 -0.05 9.01 -8.79
N LEU A 8 -0.19 7.74 -9.19
CA LEU A 8 -0.93 6.72 -8.46
C LEU A 8 0.04 5.94 -7.57
N LEU A 9 -0.28 5.77 -6.29
CA LEU A 9 0.48 4.91 -5.37
C LEU A 9 -0.36 3.67 -5.09
N LEU A 10 0.05 2.53 -5.66
CA LEU A 10 -0.61 1.24 -5.49
C LEU A 10 0.09 0.49 -4.37
N LEU A 11 -0.61 0.28 -3.25
CA LEU A 11 -0.04 -0.47 -2.12
C LEU A 11 -0.33 -1.96 -2.25
N GLY A 12 0.70 -2.76 -2.04
CA GLY A 12 0.64 -4.20 -2.05
C GLY A 12 -0.09 -4.79 -0.84
N VAL A 13 -0.24 -6.08 -0.88
CA VAL A 13 -0.70 -6.96 0.20
C VAL A 13 0.00 -8.29 0.02
N ALA A 14 0.18 -9.04 1.11
CA ALA A 14 0.89 -10.31 1.11
C ALA A 14 0.45 -11.21 -0.05
N LEU A 15 1.43 -11.82 -0.71
CA LEU A 15 1.22 -12.77 -1.79
C LEU A 15 0.62 -14.08 -1.25
N GLY A 16 0.04 -14.87 -2.12
CA GLY A 16 -0.39 -16.23 -1.85
C GLY A 16 0.78 -17.22 -1.91
N GLU A 17 0.47 -18.49 -1.77
CA GLU A 17 1.45 -19.56 -1.95
C GLU A 17 2.10 -19.45 -3.33
N ASN A 18 3.40 -19.78 -3.41
CA ASN A 18 4.19 -19.71 -4.65
C ASN A 18 4.26 -18.31 -5.29
N ASP A 19 4.23 -17.26 -4.48
CA ASP A 19 4.33 -15.86 -4.92
C ASP A 19 3.20 -15.41 -5.88
N GLU A 20 2.07 -16.08 -5.85
CA GLU A 20 0.95 -15.70 -6.70
C GLU A 20 0.15 -14.51 -6.14
N ALA A 21 -0.46 -13.76 -7.04
CA ALA A 21 -1.31 -12.66 -6.67
C ALA A 21 -2.62 -13.16 -6.04
N THR A 22 -2.90 -12.76 -4.80
CA THR A 22 -4.18 -13.01 -4.14
C THR A 22 -5.33 -12.29 -4.87
N PRO A 23 -6.58 -12.71 -4.68
CA PRO A 23 -7.74 -11.99 -5.21
C PRO A 23 -7.76 -10.52 -4.80
N GLU A 24 -7.32 -10.22 -3.57
CA GLU A 24 -7.22 -8.85 -3.08
C GLU A 24 -6.17 -8.04 -3.84
N LEU A 25 -4.97 -8.59 -4.06
CA LEU A 25 -3.93 -7.90 -4.81
C LEU A 25 -4.38 -7.64 -6.25
N ARG A 26 -5.04 -8.61 -6.89
CA ARG A 26 -5.62 -8.45 -8.23
C ARG A 26 -6.65 -7.34 -8.28
N ALA A 27 -7.56 -7.26 -7.30
CA ALA A 27 -8.56 -6.20 -7.23
C ALA A 27 -7.93 -4.81 -7.12
N ARG A 28 -6.86 -4.66 -6.31
CA ARG A 28 -6.11 -3.40 -6.20
C ARG A 28 -5.45 -3.02 -7.53
N VAL A 29 -4.80 -3.99 -8.20
CA VAL A 29 -4.15 -3.76 -9.50
C VAL A 29 -5.17 -3.36 -10.56
N MET A 30 -6.29 -4.07 -10.67
CA MET A 30 -7.34 -3.76 -11.66
C MET A 30 -7.97 -2.38 -11.41
N THR A 31 -8.12 -1.99 -10.13
CA THR A 31 -8.58 -0.64 -9.77
C THR A 31 -7.57 0.42 -10.22
N ALA A 32 -6.27 0.21 -10.00
CA ALA A 32 -5.23 1.14 -10.42
C ALA A 32 -5.15 1.25 -11.96
N ALA A 33 -5.24 0.13 -12.68
CA ALA A 33 -5.27 0.11 -14.15
C ALA A 33 -6.48 0.86 -14.70
N ALA A 34 -7.68 0.64 -14.15
CA ALA A 34 -8.89 1.36 -14.56
C ALA A 34 -8.77 2.88 -14.34
N LEU A 35 -8.18 3.30 -13.22
CA LEU A 35 -7.90 4.71 -12.93
C LEU A 35 -6.87 5.30 -13.89
N TYR A 36 -5.84 4.56 -14.24
CA TYR A 36 -4.84 4.96 -15.22
C TYR A 36 -5.48 5.22 -16.59
N HIS A 37 -6.26 4.26 -17.09
CA HIS A 37 -6.93 4.38 -18.40
C HIS A 37 -8.01 5.48 -18.44
N GLY A 38 -8.67 5.72 -17.30
CA GLY A 38 -9.72 6.73 -17.21
C GLY A 38 -9.24 8.18 -17.01
N ALA A 39 -7.98 8.36 -16.57
CA ALA A 39 -7.47 9.70 -16.19
C ALA A 39 -6.42 10.27 -17.15
N GLY A 40 -5.97 9.47 -18.07
CA GLY A 40 -4.80 9.79 -18.90
C GLY A 40 -3.48 9.39 -18.22
N PRO A 41 -2.35 9.48 -18.94
CA PRO A 41 -1.09 8.92 -18.51
C PRO A 41 -0.58 9.60 -17.24
N VAL A 42 -0.52 8.84 -16.17
CA VAL A 42 0.06 9.21 -14.88
C VAL A 42 0.92 8.03 -14.40
N ARG A 43 2.08 8.30 -13.81
CA ARG A 43 2.92 7.21 -13.29
C ARG A 43 2.22 6.45 -12.18
N ILE A 44 2.35 5.13 -12.20
CA ILE A 44 1.94 4.24 -11.11
C ILE A 44 3.19 3.80 -10.37
N VAL A 45 3.27 4.05 -9.07
CA VAL A 45 4.27 3.45 -8.20
C VAL A 45 3.65 2.24 -7.52
N ALA A 46 4.08 1.05 -7.91
CA ALA A 46 3.72 -0.21 -7.26
C ALA A 46 4.62 -0.37 -6.02
N CYS A 47 4.02 -0.28 -4.82
CA CYS A 47 4.74 -0.24 -3.55
C CYS A 47 4.50 -1.53 -2.77
N GLY A 48 5.55 -2.27 -2.48
CA GLY A 48 5.50 -3.48 -1.66
C GLY A 48 6.73 -4.35 -1.86
N GLY A 49 7.51 -4.52 -0.81
CA GLY A 49 8.70 -5.36 -0.82
C GLY A 49 8.38 -6.84 -0.68
N ARG A 50 9.41 -7.61 -0.31
CA ARG A 50 9.27 -9.04 0.01
C ARG A 50 8.80 -9.20 1.44
N THR A 51 7.69 -9.91 1.63
CA THR A 51 7.11 -10.20 2.94
C THR A 51 7.17 -11.70 3.24
N GLY A 52 7.41 -12.06 4.51
CA GLY A 52 7.50 -13.45 4.91
C GLY A 52 8.61 -14.24 4.19
N MET A 53 8.28 -15.43 3.69
CA MET A 53 9.19 -16.32 2.96
C MET A 53 9.06 -16.22 1.42
N HIS A 54 8.36 -15.20 0.92
CA HIS A 54 8.19 -15.00 -0.51
C HIS A 54 9.50 -14.66 -1.22
N ARG A 55 9.67 -15.16 -2.44
CA ARG A 55 10.83 -14.88 -3.29
C ARG A 55 10.64 -13.61 -4.11
N ALA A 56 9.40 -13.37 -4.56
CA ALA A 56 9.03 -12.17 -5.29
C ALA A 56 8.67 -11.01 -4.34
N ALA A 57 8.94 -9.79 -4.75
CA ALA A 57 8.37 -8.62 -4.12
C ALA A 57 6.92 -8.41 -4.61
N GLU A 58 6.06 -7.89 -3.74
CA GLU A 58 4.69 -7.55 -4.11
C GLU A 58 4.66 -6.57 -5.30
N ALA A 59 5.61 -5.61 -5.33
CA ALA A 59 5.76 -4.63 -6.40
C ALA A 59 6.03 -5.28 -7.77
N ASP A 60 6.83 -6.37 -7.82
CA ASP A 60 7.12 -7.07 -9.07
C ASP A 60 5.88 -7.75 -9.63
N VAL A 61 5.12 -8.43 -8.76
CA VAL A 61 3.86 -9.09 -9.12
C VAL A 61 2.83 -8.05 -9.59
N MET A 62 2.71 -6.93 -8.87
CA MET A 62 1.82 -5.84 -9.27
C MET A 62 2.21 -5.24 -10.62
N ALA A 63 3.51 -5.00 -10.86
CA ALA A 63 3.98 -4.42 -12.12
C ALA A 63 3.69 -5.34 -13.31
N ALA A 64 3.90 -6.65 -13.16
CA ALA A 64 3.56 -7.63 -14.19
C ALA A 64 2.06 -7.62 -14.51
N LEU A 65 1.21 -7.58 -13.50
CA LEU A 65 -0.24 -7.52 -13.68
C LEU A 65 -0.72 -6.19 -14.28
N LEU A 66 -0.11 -5.06 -13.93
CA LEU A 66 -0.39 -3.75 -14.54
C LEU A 66 -0.03 -3.76 -16.04
N ALA A 67 1.13 -4.33 -16.39
CA ALA A 67 1.53 -4.47 -17.79
C ALA A 67 0.55 -5.36 -18.58
N GLN A 68 0.11 -6.49 -18.00
CA GLN A 68 -0.93 -7.35 -18.57
C GLN A 68 -2.27 -6.62 -18.74
N ALA A 69 -2.58 -5.66 -17.85
CA ALA A 69 -3.76 -4.81 -17.94
C ALA A 69 -3.60 -3.63 -18.90
N GLY A 70 -2.51 -3.58 -19.69
CA GLY A 70 -2.28 -2.58 -20.73
C GLY A 70 -1.65 -1.27 -20.24
N VAL A 71 -1.14 -1.21 -19.01
CA VAL A 71 -0.35 -0.06 -18.54
C VAL A 71 1.06 -0.16 -19.11
N PRO A 72 1.58 0.83 -19.84
CA PRO A 72 2.92 0.80 -20.41
C PRO A 72 3.98 0.70 -19.29
N GLU A 73 5.01 -0.12 -19.49
CA GLU A 73 6.07 -0.34 -18.49
C GLU A 73 6.80 0.97 -18.10
N ARG A 74 6.96 1.90 -19.03
CA ARG A 74 7.56 3.21 -18.77
C ARG A 74 6.80 4.04 -17.73
N ASP A 75 5.53 3.74 -17.51
CA ASP A 75 4.64 4.45 -16.58
C ASP A 75 4.51 3.70 -15.24
N ILE A 76 5.18 2.52 -15.10
CA ILE A 76 5.20 1.70 -13.88
C ILE A 76 6.55 1.84 -13.18
N LEU A 77 6.53 2.38 -11.97
CA LEU A 77 7.68 2.42 -11.08
C LEU A 77 7.51 1.33 -10.01
N ARG A 78 8.58 0.58 -9.74
CA ARG A 78 8.59 -0.48 -8.73
C ARG A 78 9.28 0.01 -7.47
N GLU A 79 8.60 -0.10 -6.35
CA GLU A 79 9.15 0.11 -5.02
C GLU A 79 9.13 -1.24 -4.29
N ASP A 80 10.21 -1.97 -4.31
CA ASP A 80 10.35 -3.36 -3.87
C ASP A 80 11.17 -3.54 -2.58
N GLY A 81 11.62 -2.44 -1.99
CA GLY A 81 12.50 -2.44 -0.82
C GLY A 81 11.77 -2.29 0.52
N SER A 82 10.51 -1.93 0.54
CA SER A 82 9.77 -1.64 1.77
C SER A 82 9.32 -2.88 2.53
N ARG A 83 9.27 -2.74 3.85
CA ARG A 83 8.69 -3.73 4.79
C ARG A 83 7.53 -3.16 5.59
N THR A 84 7.34 -1.85 5.54
CA THR A 84 6.31 -1.14 6.30
C THR A 84 5.58 -0.13 5.40
N THR A 85 4.37 0.27 5.79
CA THR A 85 3.62 1.29 5.07
C THR A 85 4.35 2.64 5.06
N MET A 86 5.11 2.96 6.11
CA MET A 86 5.92 4.17 6.16
C MET A 86 7.01 4.13 5.08
N GLU A 87 7.74 3.02 4.99
CA GLU A 87 8.79 2.82 3.98
C GLU A 87 8.22 2.87 2.56
N ASN A 88 7.05 2.25 2.30
CA ASN A 88 6.37 2.37 1.01
C ASN A 88 6.26 3.83 0.55
N PHE A 89 5.78 4.72 1.42
CA PHE A 89 5.60 6.12 1.04
C PHE A 89 6.92 6.90 1.00
N MET A 90 7.88 6.60 1.86
CA MET A 90 9.20 7.23 1.84
C MET A 90 9.97 6.87 0.56
N ASN A 91 9.97 5.59 0.19
CA ASN A 91 10.63 5.10 -1.01
C ASN A 91 9.91 5.58 -2.28
N ALA A 92 8.57 5.57 -2.29
CA ALA A 92 7.80 6.18 -3.38
C ALA A 92 8.11 7.67 -3.55
N ALA A 93 8.29 8.40 -2.44
CA ALA A 93 8.71 9.80 -2.49
C ALA A 93 10.09 9.94 -3.15
N ALA A 94 11.05 9.08 -2.82
CA ALA A 94 12.37 9.09 -3.45
C ALA A 94 12.28 8.83 -4.97
N LEU A 95 11.52 7.81 -5.39
CA LEU A 95 11.29 7.50 -6.81
C LEU A 95 10.62 8.65 -7.59
N LEU A 96 9.78 9.43 -6.91
CA LEU A 96 9.10 10.57 -7.51
C LEU A 96 9.87 11.90 -7.40
N GLY A 97 11.08 11.91 -6.83
CA GLY A 97 11.87 13.13 -6.63
C GLY A 97 11.34 14.05 -5.52
N GLY A 98 10.78 13.46 -4.47
CA GLY A 98 10.25 14.13 -3.29
C GLY A 98 8.74 14.03 -3.15
N ALA A 99 8.22 14.16 -1.92
CA ALA A 99 6.80 14.10 -1.61
C ALA A 99 6.12 15.48 -1.54
N LYS A 100 6.89 16.51 -1.14
CA LYS A 100 6.34 17.84 -0.80
C LYS A 100 5.55 18.45 -1.96
N GLY A 101 4.27 18.69 -1.70
CA GLY A 101 3.36 19.30 -2.66
C GLY A 101 2.79 18.37 -3.73
N LYS A 102 3.33 17.17 -3.91
CA LYS A 102 2.82 16.20 -4.90
C LYS A 102 1.45 15.68 -4.49
N ARG A 103 0.54 15.71 -5.46
CA ARG A 103 -0.81 15.16 -5.31
C ARG A 103 -0.77 13.70 -5.74
N VAL A 104 -1.11 12.80 -4.84
CA VAL A 104 -1.13 11.37 -5.14
C VAL A 104 -2.51 10.78 -4.88
N LEU A 105 -2.87 9.81 -5.71
CA LEU A 105 -4.03 8.97 -5.50
C LEU A 105 -3.55 7.60 -4.99
N VAL A 106 -3.94 7.27 -3.76
CA VAL A 106 -3.55 6.02 -3.11
C VAL A 106 -4.61 4.95 -3.38
N VAL A 107 -4.19 3.82 -3.93
CA VAL A 107 -5.02 2.65 -4.18
C VAL A 107 -4.64 1.53 -3.22
N THR A 108 -5.58 1.10 -2.40
CA THR A 108 -5.42 -0.01 -1.44
C THR A 108 -6.79 -0.53 -1.00
N GLY A 109 -6.84 -1.55 -0.14
CA GLY A 109 -8.08 -2.00 0.47
C GLY A 109 -8.70 -0.92 1.37
N ASP A 110 -10.03 -0.88 1.46
CA ASP A 110 -10.77 0.12 2.23
C ASP A 110 -10.42 0.09 3.73
N TYR A 111 -10.20 -1.11 4.30
CA TYR A 111 -9.81 -1.28 5.70
C TYR A 111 -8.47 -0.62 6.01
N HIS A 112 -7.53 -0.60 5.05
CA HIS A 112 -6.20 -0.02 5.17
C HIS A 112 -6.14 1.47 4.81
N MET A 113 -7.14 2.00 4.14
CA MET A 113 -7.13 3.34 3.53
C MET A 113 -6.83 4.46 4.53
N ARG A 114 -7.46 4.41 5.71
CA ARG A 114 -7.26 5.46 6.73
C ARG A 114 -5.78 5.58 7.12
N ARG A 115 -5.13 4.47 7.47
CA ARG A 115 -3.71 4.46 7.86
C ARG A 115 -2.82 4.86 6.68
N ALA A 116 -3.09 4.37 5.49
CA ALA A 116 -2.34 4.72 4.29
C ALA A 116 -2.35 6.24 4.03
N LEU A 117 -3.52 6.89 4.10
CA LEU A 117 -3.63 8.33 3.90
C LEU A 117 -2.95 9.15 4.99
N MET A 118 -3.03 8.72 6.26
CA MET A 118 -2.32 9.37 7.36
C MET A 118 -0.80 9.29 7.15
N THR A 119 -0.29 8.12 6.78
CA THR A 119 1.14 7.89 6.49
C THR A 119 1.61 8.71 5.29
N ALA A 120 0.87 8.70 4.18
CA ALA A 120 1.21 9.48 2.99
C ALA A 120 1.34 10.98 3.30
N ARG A 121 0.39 11.52 4.08
CA ARG A 121 0.41 12.94 4.50
C ARG A 121 1.57 13.25 5.44
N ARG A 122 1.91 12.33 6.34
CA ARG A 122 3.07 12.47 7.24
C ARG A 122 4.39 12.54 6.47
N VAL A 123 4.51 11.79 5.37
CA VAL A 123 5.67 11.84 4.45
C VAL A 123 5.68 13.14 3.63
N GLY A 124 4.55 13.86 3.51
CA GLY A 124 4.45 15.16 2.84
C GLY A 124 3.62 15.18 1.55
N PHE A 125 2.99 14.06 1.18
CA PHE A 125 2.09 14.01 0.04
C PHE A 125 0.74 14.70 0.30
N ARG A 126 0.16 15.28 -0.76
CA ARG A 126 -1.26 15.63 -0.79
C ARG A 126 -2.04 14.40 -1.28
N ALA A 127 -2.41 13.52 -0.35
CA ALA A 127 -2.97 12.23 -0.68
C ALA A 127 -4.50 12.22 -0.65
N LYS A 128 -5.10 11.64 -1.71
CA LYS A 128 -6.50 11.20 -1.75
C LYS A 128 -6.52 9.68 -1.89
N GLY A 129 -7.57 9.02 -1.41
CA GLY A 129 -7.73 7.58 -1.48
C GLY A 129 -8.74 7.16 -2.54
N HIS A 130 -8.49 6.02 -3.15
CA HIS A 130 -9.45 5.28 -3.95
C HIS A 130 -9.42 3.81 -3.52
N PRO A 131 -10.39 3.35 -2.72
CA PRO A 131 -10.40 1.98 -2.25
C PRO A 131 -10.63 1.01 -3.40
N ALA A 132 -9.87 -0.09 -3.41
CA ALA A 132 -10.18 -1.22 -4.28
C ALA A 132 -11.46 -1.90 -3.79
N ALA A 133 -12.31 -2.29 -4.72
CA ALA A 133 -13.53 -3.03 -4.39
C ALA A 133 -13.17 -4.43 -3.89
N LEU A 134 -13.42 -4.68 -2.61
CA LEU A 134 -13.19 -5.97 -1.96
C LEU A 134 -14.49 -6.54 -1.42
N MET A 135 -14.60 -7.86 -1.40
CA MET A 135 -15.69 -8.53 -0.70
C MET A 135 -15.52 -8.41 0.82
N HIS A 136 -16.54 -7.96 1.51
CA HIS A 136 -16.54 -7.79 2.96
C HIS A 136 -16.99 -9.08 3.65
N ASP A 137 -16.06 -10.01 3.81
CA ASP A 137 -16.25 -11.27 4.53
C ASP A 137 -15.68 -11.22 5.97
N GLY A 138 -15.58 -12.38 6.61
CA GLY A 138 -15.00 -12.48 7.95
C GLY A 138 -13.53 -12.05 8.03
N THR A 139 -12.78 -12.24 6.94
CA THR A 139 -11.37 -11.82 6.84
C THR A 139 -11.27 -10.30 6.86
N TRP A 140 -12.15 -9.60 6.14
CA TRP A 140 -12.21 -8.14 6.13
C TRP A 140 -12.41 -7.56 7.55
N LYS A 141 -13.29 -8.14 8.35
CA LYS A 141 -13.53 -7.69 9.74
C LYS A 141 -12.27 -7.81 10.59
N ARG A 142 -11.52 -8.92 10.46
CA ARG A 142 -10.25 -9.14 11.17
C ARG A 142 -9.20 -8.13 10.74
N LEU A 143 -9.05 -7.89 9.44
CA LEU A 143 -8.10 -6.93 8.89
C LEU A 143 -8.41 -5.51 9.38
N ARG A 144 -9.68 -5.12 9.37
CA ARG A 144 -10.12 -3.82 9.89
C ARG A 144 -9.83 -3.64 11.38
N ALA A 145 -10.00 -4.68 12.18
CA ALA A 145 -9.65 -4.65 13.60
C ALA A 145 -8.14 -4.47 13.82
N LYS A 146 -7.29 -5.21 13.06
CA LYS A 146 -5.83 -5.04 13.11
C LYS A 146 -5.39 -3.62 12.70
N GLU A 147 -6.05 -3.01 11.73
CA GLU A 147 -5.74 -1.64 11.29
C GLU A 147 -5.95 -0.58 12.38
N LEU A 148 -6.86 -0.79 13.31
CA LEU A 148 -7.01 0.11 14.47
C LEU A 148 -5.72 0.11 15.32
N GLY A 149 -5.13 -1.05 15.57
CA GLY A 149 -3.87 -1.18 16.28
C GLY A 149 -2.70 -0.54 15.52
N TYR A 150 -2.57 -0.80 14.24
CA TYR A 150 -1.53 -0.18 13.40
C TYR A 150 -1.70 1.35 13.27
N THR A 151 -2.95 1.83 13.30
CA THR A 151 -3.21 3.29 13.30
C THR A 151 -2.76 3.91 14.62
N ALA A 152 -2.98 3.24 15.75
CA ALA A 152 -2.47 3.68 17.04
C ALA A 152 -0.94 3.72 17.05
N ASP A 153 -0.25 2.72 16.50
CA ASP A 153 1.22 2.71 16.37
C ASP A 153 1.73 3.92 15.59
N LEU A 154 1.05 4.26 14.50
CA LEU A 154 1.42 5.43 13.69
C LEU A 154 1.26 6.74 14.50
N LEU A 155 0.16 6.87 15.26
CA LEU A 155 -0.10 8.04 16.08
C LEU A 155 0.90 8.17 17.22
N LEU A 156 1.33 7.05 17.80
CA LEU A 156 2.32 7.00 18.89
C LEU A 156 3.77 7.08 18.39
N GLY A 157 3.97 7.12 17.05
CA GLY A 157 5.29 7.21 16.44
C GLY A 157 6.09 5.91 16.47
N TRP A 158 5.48 4.77 16.76
CA TRP A 158 6.16 3.46 16.80
C TRP A 158 6.45 2.88 15.41
N GLN A 159 5.93 3.51 14.36
CA GLN A 159 6.26 3.16 12.97
C GLN A 159 7.33 4.09 12.36
N ASP A 160 7.88 5.00 13.15
CA ASP A 160 8.96 5.87 12.69
C ASP A 160 10.31 5.09 12.70
N ALA A 161 11.20 5.46 11.82
CA ALA A 161 12.52 4.83 11.71
C ALA A 161 13.23 4.79 13.08
N GLY A 162 13.61 3.60 13.51
CA GLY A 162 14.31 3.35 14.77
C GLY A 162 13.42 3.28 16.02
N ARG A 163 12.10 3.37 15.90
CA ARG A 163 11.16 3.15 17.01
C ARG A 163 10.36 1.88 16.81
N SER A 164 10.36 1.01 17.81
CA SER A 164 9.53 -0.19 17.87
C SER A 164 8.49 -0.08 18.96
N ARG A 165 7.45 -0.89 18.87
CA ARG A 165 6.51 -1.05 19.98
C ARG A 165 7.26 -1.49 21.23
N PRO A 166 6.94 -0.94 22.42
CA PRO A 166 7.43 -1.50 23.67
C PRO A 166 6.82 -2.90 23.90
N ASP A 167 7.53 -3.78 24.60
CA ASP A 167 7.15 -5.19 24.78
C ASP A 167 5.74 -5.41 25.31
N TRP A 168 5.28 -4.54 26.21
CA TRP A 168 3.92 -4.63 26.73
C TRP A 168 2.86 -4.35 25.65
N ALA A 169 3.15 -3.43 24.70
CA ALA A 169 2.24 -3.11 23.60
C ALA A 169 2.23 -4.21 22.54
N VAL A 170 3.37 -4.88 22.31
CA VAL A 170 3.45 -6.08 21.44
C VAL A 170 2.56 -7.18 22.05
N ARG A 171 2.73 -7.51 23.34
CA ARG A 171 1.89 -8.51 24.00
C ARG A 171 0.40 -8.19 23.98
N LEU A 172 0.05 -6.92 24.18
CA LEU A 172 -1.34 -6.49 24.12
C LEU A 172 -1.92 -6.64 22.71
N PHE A 173 -1.15 -6.23 21.69
CA PHE A 173 -1.57 -6.36 20.29
C PHE A 173 -1.80 -7.82 19.90
N ASP A 174 -0.87 -8.71 20.27
CA ASP A 174 -0.96 -10.14 19.99
C ASP A 174 -2.13 -10.80 20.74
N ALA A 175 -2.41 -10.37 21.96
CA ALA A 175 -3.56 -10.85 22.72
C ALA A 175 -4.91 -10.41 22.14
N VAL A 176 -4.99 -9.19 21.60
CA VAL A 176 -6.25 -8.63 21.08
C VAL A 176 -6.50 -9.04 19.62
N PHE A 177 -5.46 -9.12 18.79
CA PHE A 177 -5.59 -9.30 17.35
C PHE A 177 -5.08 -10.66 16.85
N GLY A 178 -4.57 -11.50 17.73
CA GLY A 178 -3.94 -12.78 17.41
C GLY A 178 -2.55 -12.61 16.82
N GLY A 179 -1.57 -13.30 17.38
CA GLY A 179 -0.25 -13.44 16.78
C GLY A 179 -0.34 -14.06 15.38
N HIS A 180 0.71 -13.90 14.62
CA HIS A 180 0.89 -14.46 13.27
C HIS A 180 0.79 -15.97 13.27
#